data_199444b97c5026d1e0384be074b1e4f7
#
_entry.id   199444b97c5026d1e0384be074b1e4f7
#
_cell.length_a   1.000
_cell.length_b   1.000
_cell.length_c   1.000
_cell.angle_alpha   90.00
_cell.angle_beta   90.00
_cell.angle_gamma   90.00
#
_symmetry.space_group_name_H-M   'P 1'
#
loop_
_entity.id
_entity.type
_entity.pdbx_description
1 polymer ?
#
loop_
_entity_poly.entity_id
_entity_poly.type
_entity_poly.pdbx_seq_one_letter_code
_entity_poly.pdbx_strand_id
1 'polypeptide(L)'
;MILGRRVFAALPLAMAAGEAAAQSTWYAVRGADHSFIVDMPGEPVYKVIDTRSAGGTAFAYHSYSLEYRRLSFVAQTALYPADVDVRQPKLNLQSVLDDRAQRLAGGKWTSVEWRDVQGAPAAESVGSVQGGSVLRQLVVLKGRRYVSLAYLAPADALRTPEADRFFKSLRLGA
;
A
#
# COMPACT_ATOMS: atom_id res chain seq x y z
N MET A 1 -2.77 -34.00 74.90
CA MET A 1 -2.17 -32.73 74.52
C MET A 1 -1.46 -32.95 73.21
N ILE A 2 -2.20 -32.75 72.06
CA ILE A 2 -1.69 -33.06 70.71
C ILE A 2 -1.87 -31.79 69.87
N LEU A 3 -0.73 -31.19 69.48
CA LEU A 3 -0.68 -30.01 68.62
C LEU A 3 -0.94 -30.44 67.15
N GLY A 4 -2.00 -29.89 66.57
CA GLY A 4 -2.31 -29.98 65.17
C GLY A 4 -1.41 -29.11 64.30
N ARG A 5 -0.67 -29.71 63.36
CA ARG A 5 0.12 -29.05 62.32
C ARG A 5 -0.85 -28.55 61.21
N ARG A 6 -1.00 -27.26 61.06
CA ARG A 6 -1.67 -26.65 59.88
C ARG A 6 -0.71 -26.61 58.73
N VAL A 7 -1.01 -27.34 57.68
CA VAL A 7 -0.31 -27.31 56.39
C VAL A 7 -0.93 -26.18 55.59
N PHE A 8 -0.14 -25.12 55.33
CA PHE A 8 -0.53 -24.11 54.36
C PHE A 8 -0.19 -24.59 52.95
N ALA A 9 -1.20 -24.85 52.13
CA ALA A 9 -1.02 -25.13 50.72
C ALA A 9 -0.79 -23.80 49.99
N ALA A 10 0.42 -23.59 49.47
CA ALA A 10 0.72 -22.49 48.58
C ALA A 10 0.15 -22.78 47.19
N LEU A 11 -0.80 -21.98 46.72
CA LEU A 11 -1.22 -21.98 45.31
C LEU A 11 -0.13 -21.34 44.46
N PRO A 12 0.30 -22.00 43.35
CA PRO A 12 1.15 -21.33 42.36
C PRO A 12 0.29 -20.34 41.57
N LEU A 13 0.64 -19.07 41.66
CA LEU A 13 0.12 -18.01 40.77
C LEU A 13 0.71 -18.23 39.38
N ALA A 14 0.00 -18.87 38.46
CA ALA A 14 0.36 -18.95 37.07
C ALA A 14 0.24 -17.55 36.47
N MET A 15 1.36 -16.85 36.31
CA MET A 15 1.42 -15.66 35.45
C MET A 15 1.21 -16.11 34.00
N ALA A 16 0.01 -15.91 33.48
CA ALA A 16 -0.23 -15.91 32.06
C ALA A 16 0.55 -14.72 31.46
N ALA A 17 1.72 -14.99 30.90
CA ALA A 17 2.41 -14.06 30.02
C ALA A 17 1.54 -13.91 28.76
N GLY A 18 0.64 -12.94 28.80
CA GLY A 18 -0.06 -12.49 27.61
C GLY A 18 0.99 -11.96 26.65
N GLU A 19 1.16 -12.63 25.51
CA GLU A 19 1.85 -12.05 24.37
C GLU A 19 1.10 -10.75 24.03
N ALA A 20 1.67 -9.63 24.44
CA ALA A 20 1.23 -8.33 23.98
C ALA A 20 1.48 -8.31 22.46
N ALA A 21 0.44 -8.65 21.67
CA ALA A 21 0.45 -8.41 20.26
C ALA A 21 0.81 -6.94 20.08
N ALA A 22 2.01 -6.67 19.58
CA ALA A 22 2.46 -5.32 19.29
C ALA A 22 1.41 -4.68 18.38
N GLN A 23 0.59 -3.81 18.95
CA GLN A 23 -0.42 -3.09 18.18
C GLN A 23 0.34 -2.29 17.13
N SER A 24 0.16 -2.62 15.87
CA SER A 24 0.73 -1.87 14.77
C SER A 24 0.22 -0.42 14.88
N THR A 25 1.13 0.50 15.16
CA THR A 25 0.79 1.92 15.19
C THR A 25 0.59 2.36 13.74
N TRP A 26 -0.65 2.56 13.34
CA TRP A 26 -0.98 3.06 12.02
C TRP A 26 -0.50 4.49 11.84
N TYR A 27 0.15 4.72 10.71
CA TYR A 27 0.73 6.00 10.35
C TYR A 27 -0.06 6.61 9.18
N ALA A 28 -0.59 7.83 9.39
CA ALA A 28 -1.30 8.56 8.34
C ALA A 28 -0.29 9.27 7.43
N VAL A 29 0.01 8.64 6.29
CA VAL A 29 0.89 9.20 5.27
C VAL A 29 0.17 10.31 4.52
N ARG A 30 0.78 11.49 4.46
CA ARG A 30 0.32 12.62 3.65
C ARG A 30 1.22 12.75 2.44
N GLY A 31 0.66 12.57 1.26
CA GLY A 31 1.39 12.71 0.00
C GLY A 31 1.89 14.15 -0.20
N ALA A 32 2.98 14.30 -0.98
CA ALA A 32 3.50 15.59 -1.37
C ALA A 32 2.38 16.46 -1.99
N ASP A 33 2.44 17.78 -1.76
CA ASP A 33 1.46 18.77 -2.20
C ASP A 33 0.00 18.41 -1.79
N HIS A 34 -0.15 17.76 -0.63
CA HIS A 34 -1.45 17.29 -0.14
C HIS A 34 -2.22 16.39 -1.13
N SER A 35 -1.51 15.69 -2.00
CA SER A 35 -2.08 14.89 -3.10
C SER A 35 -2.95 13.73 -2.63
N PHE A 36 -2.65 13.16 -1.46
CA PHE A 36 -3.45 12.10 -0.84
C PHE A 36 -3.19 11.99 0.67
N ILE A 37 -4.05 11.25 1.34
CA ILE A 37 -3.81 10.69 2.68
C ILE A 37 -4.10 9.19 2.61
N VAL A 38 -3.25 8.36 3.21
CA VAL A 38 -3.44 6.92 3.33
C VAL A 38 -2.84 6.39 4.63
N ASP A 39 -3.45 5.38 5.23
CA ASP A 39 -2.93 4.71 6.43
C ASP A 39 -1.93 3.61 6.04
N MET A 40 -0.76 3.57 6.68
CA MET A 40 0.21 2.47 6.61
C MET A 40 0.42 1.83 8.00
N PRO A 41 0.75 0.53 8.08
CA PRO A 41 0.94 -0.15 9.37
C PRO A 41 2.27 0.21 10.08
N GLY A 42 2.83 1.37 9.79
CA GLY A 42 4.05 1.94 10.35
C GLY A 42 4.52 3.15 9.57
N GLU A 43 5.60 3.78 10.04
CA GLU A 43 6.20 4.94 9.39
C GLU A 43 6.93 4.54 8.11
N PRO A 44 6.60 5.11 6.93
CA PRO A 44 7.25 4.77 5.67
C PRO A 44 8.58 5.51 5.48
N VAL A 45 9.42 4.91 4.64
CA VAL A 45 10.58 5.59 4.06
C VAL A 45 10.12 6.44 2.89
N TYR A 46 10.45 7.74 2.93
CA TYR A 46 10.17 8.67 1.84
C TYR A 46 11.35 8.79 0.87
N LYS A 47 11.06 8.79 -0.44
CA LYS A 47 12.04 9.02 -1.51
C LYS A 47 11.43 9.87 -2.62
N VAL A 48 12.27 10.70 -3.23
CA VAL A 48 11.97 11.40 -4.49
C VAL A 48 12.67 10.65 -5.62
N ILE A 49 11.95 10.37 -6.70
CA ILE A 49 12.44 9.65 -7.87
C ILE A 49 12.27 10.55 -9.08
N ASP A 50 13.38 11.15 -9.52
CA ASP A 50 13.39 12.01 -10.69
C ASP A 50 13.17 11.19 -11.96
N THR A 51 12.40 11.73 -12.88
CA THR A 51 12.06 11.11 -14.17
C THR A 51 11.78 12.17 -15.24
N ARG A 52 11.44 11.72 -16.44
CA ARG A 52 11.05 12.61 -17.54
C ARG A 52 9.82 12.05 -18.25
N SER A 53 9.01 12.96 -18.77
CA SER A 53 7.93 12.61 -19.71
C SER A 53 8.50 12.12 -21.05
N ALA A 54 7.65 11.59 -21.90
CA ALA A 54 8.02 11.25 -23.27
C ALA A 54 8.49 12.47 -24.07
N GLY A 55 7.99 13.68 -23.74
CA GLY A 55 8.45 14.95 -24.30
C GLY A 55 9.74 15.49 -23.70
N GLY A 56 10.35 14.78 -22.73
CA GLY A 56 11.62 15.15 -22.11
C GLY A 56 11.50 16.09 -20.90
N THR A 57 10.31 16.52 -20.54
CA THR A 57 10.09 17.42 -19.39
C THR A 57 10.33 16.68 -18.08
N ALA A 58 11.21 17.22 -17.23
CA ALA A 58 11.53 16.65 -15.93
C ALA A 58 10.35 16.77 -14.96
N PHE A 59 10.11 15.70 -14.18
CA PHE A 59 9.20 15.70 -13.05
C PHE A 59 9.65 14.62 -12.04
N ALA A 60 8.97 14.51 -10.90
CA ALA A 60 9.37 13.56 -9.88
C ALA A 60 8.17 12.74 -9.36
N TYR A 61 8.42 11.49 -9.01
CA TYR A 61 7.56 10.71 -8.15
C TYR A 61 7.99 10.88 -6.69
N HIS A 62 7.04 11.16 -5.83
CA HIS A 62 7.19 11.14 -4.38
C HIS A 62 6.70 9.77 -3.91
N SER A 63 7.60 8.96 -3.37
CA SER A 63 7.35 7.57 -3.01
C SER A 63 7.47 7.38 -1.50
N TYR A 64 6.50 6.71 -0.91
CA TYR A 64 6.41 6.33 0.50
C TYR A 64 6.34 4.82 0.55
N SER A 65 7.35 4.15 1.10
CA SER A 65 7.44 2.68 1.11
C SER A 65 7.69 2.13 2.50
N LEU A 66 7.05 1.01 2.82
CA LEU A 66 7.16 0.32 4.09
C LEU A 66 7.19 -1.19 3.87
N GLU A 67 8.21 -1.84 4.43
CA GLU A 67 8.22 -3.29 4.61
C GLU A 67 7.70 -3.63 6.00
N TYR A 68 6.67 -4.47 6.07
CA TYR A 68 6.03 -4.86 7.31
C TYR A 68 5.67 -6.35 7.30
N ARG A 69 6.31 -7.19 8.11
CA ARG A 69 6.00 -8.63 8.25
C ARG A 69 5.94 -9.39 6.91
N ARG A 70 6.87 -9.24 6.00
CA ARG A 70 6.87 -9.82 4.63
C ARG A 70 5.83 -9.22 3.68
N LEU A 71 5.19 -8.13 4.06
CA LEU A 71 4.27 -7.36 3.24
C LEU A 71 4.95 -6.04 2.86
N SER A 72 4.83 -5.64 1.61
CA SER A 72 5.37 -4.36 1.14
C SER A 72 4.23 -3.42 0.75
N PHE A 73 4.25 -2.22 1.28
CA PHE A 73 3.28 -1.15 1.03
C PHE A 73 3.99 0.01 0.35
N VAL A 74 3.46 0.50 -0.75
CA VAL A 74 3.99 1.66 -1.47
C VAL A 74 2.85 2.59 -1.84
N ALA A 75 2.97 3.86 -1.46
CA ALA A 75 2.12 4.93 -1.98
C ALA A 75 2.98 5.93 -2.76
N GLN A 76 2.54 6.34 -3.92
CA GLN A 76 3.27 7.28 -4.77
C GLN A 76 2.35 8.35 -5.31
N THR A 77 2.91 9.54 -5.54
CA THR A 77 2.25 10.61 -6.28
C THR A 77 3.22 11.30 -7.21
N ALA A 78 2.70 11.84 -8.30
CA ALA A 78 3.41 12.73 -9.21
C ALA A 78 2.45 13.77 -9.78
N LEU A 79 2.96 14.96 -10.07
CA LEU A 79 2.25 15.93 -10.89
C LEU A 79 2.82 15.85 -12.32
N TYR A 80 2.01 15.32 -13.25
CA TYR A 80 2.46 15.22 -14.64
C TYR A 80 2.72 16.61 -15.25
N PRO A 81 3.81 16.79 -15.98
CA PRO A 81 4.18 18.06 -16.62
C PRO A 81 3.24 18.38 -17.80
N ALA A 82 3.24 19.64 -18.26
CA ALA A 82 2.26 20.16 -19.21
C ALA A 82 2.23 19.44 -20.57
N ASP A 83 3.32 18.81 -20.97
CA ASP A 83 3.46 18.04 -22.19
C ASP A 83 2.83 16.62 -22.13
N VAL A 84 2.39 16.17 -20.94
CA VAL A 84 1.59 14.94 -20.83
C VAL A 84 0.13 15.26 -21.07
N ASP A 85 -0.46 14.67 -22.11
CA ASP A 85 -1.89 14.82 -22.39
C ASP A 85 -2.73 13.97 -21.43
N VAL A 86 -3.44 14.63 -20.53
CA VAL A 86 -4.28 13.98 -19.51
C VAL A 86 -5.78 14.02 -19.85
N ARG A 87 -6.16 14.49 -21.05
CA ARG A 87 -7.57 14.58 -21.48
C ARG A 87 -8.25 13.21 -21.60
N GLN A 88 -7.46 12.16 -21.77
CA GLN A 88 -7.93 10.78 -21.81
C GLN A 88 -7.32 9.97 -20.65
N PRO A 89 -7.82 10.17 -19.42
CA PRO A 89 -7.18 9.61 -18.23
C PRO A 89 -7.10 8.09 -18.23
N LYS A 90 -8.08 7.40 -18.83
CA LYS A 90 -8.04 5.93 -18.94
C LYS A 90 -6.87 5.45 -19.82
N LEU A 91 -6.54 6.14 -20.91
CA LEU A 91 -5.39 5.77 -21.74
C LEU A 91 -4.07 5.99 -21.00
N ASN A 92 -3.95 7.07 -20.23
CA ASN A 92 -2.77 7.29 -19.38
C ASN A 92 -2.61 6.17 -18.34
N LEU A 93 -3.69 5.82 -17.65
CA LEU A 93 -3.67 4.73 -16.68
C LEU A 93 -3.40 3.38 -17.34
N GLN A 94 -3.94 3.12 -18.54
CA GLN A 94 -3.63 1.91 -19.31
C GLN A 94 -2.15 1.81 -19.63
N SER A 95 -1.51 2.89 -20.11
CA SER A 95 -0.06 2.91 -20.35
C SER A 95 0.76 2.57 -19.11
N VAL A 96 0.34 3.06 -17.93
CA VAL A 96 0.97 2.71 -16.65
C VAL A 96 0.80 1.23 -16.32
N LEU A 97 -0.39 0.68 -16.56
CA LEU A 97 -0.66 -0.74 -16.36
C LEU A 97 0.18 -1.61 -17.31
N ASP A 98 0.27 -1.24 -18.58
CA ASP A 98 1.02 -1.97 -19.60
C ASP A 98 2.53 -1.99 -19.30
N ASP A 99 3.11 -0.84 -18.89
CA ASP A 99 4.52 -0.77 -18.46
C ASP A 99 4.79 -1.66 -17.26
N ARG A 100 3.90 -1.63 -16.26
CA ARG A 100 4.05 -2.47 -15.07
C ARG A 100 3.83 -3.95 -15.35
N ALA A 101 2.92 -4.30 -16.27
CA ALA A 101 2.67 -5.68 -16.65
C ALA A 101 3.94 -6.39 -17.14
N GLN A 102 4.84 -5.68 -17.82
CA GLN A 102 6.12 -6.23 -18.30
C GLN A 102 7.00 -6.82 -17.18
N ARG A 103 6.78 -6.40 -15.94
CA ARG A 103 7.51 -6.87 -14.75
C ARG A 103 6.79 -8.00 -13.99
N LEU A 104 5.59 -8.38 -14.45
CA LEU A 104 4.82 -9.45 -13.85
C LEU A 104 5.22 -10.80 -14.44
N ALA A 105 4.96 -11.88 -13.71
CA ALA A 105 5.07 -13.24 -14.22
C ALA A 105 4.07 -13.44 -15.37
N GLY A 106 4.59 -13.81 -16.54
CA GLY A 106 3.79 -13.95 -17.76
C GLY A 106 3.41 -12.62 -18.45
N GLY A 107 3.97 -11.48 -18.01
CA GLY A 107 3.83 -10.19 -18.68
C GLY A 107 2.41 -9.60 -18.69
N LYS A 108 1.53 -10.04 -17.80
CA LYS A 108 0.12 -9.60 -17.79
C LYS A 108 -0.48 -9.57 -16.38
N TRP A 109 -1.49 -8.73 -16.22
CA TRP A 109 -2.35 -8.71 -15.06
C TRP A 109 -3.27 -9.93 -15.02
N THR A 110 -3.52 -10.48 -13.84
CA THR A 110 -4.55 -11.50 -13.61
C THR A 110 -5.95 -10.89 -13.66
N SER A 111 -6.09 -9.68 -13.14
CA SER A 111 -7.33 -8.89 -13.23
C SER A 111 -7.01 -7.40 -13.31
N VAL A 112 -7.89 -6.66 -14.01
CA VAL A 112 -7.93 -5.20 -14.03
C VAL A 112 -9.40 -4.79 -13.92
N GLU A 113 -9.71 -3.98 -12.90
CA GLU A 113 -11.03 -3.43 -12.66
C GLU A 113 -10.98 -1.91 -12.75
N TRP A 114 -11.70 -1.35 -13.71
CA TRP A 114 -11.87 0.09 -13.87
C TRP A 114 -12.97 0.60 -12.95
N ARG A 115 -12.69 1.68 -12.24
CA ARG A 115 -13.64 2.29 -11.31
C ARG A 115 -13.41 3.79 -11.18
N ASP A 116 -14.29 4.45 -10.45
CA ASP A 116 -14.12 5.81 -9.96
C ASP A 116 -13.65 5.80 -8.50
N VAL A 117 -12.72 6.68 -8.16
CA VAL A 117 -12.27 6.91 -6.79
C VAL A 117 -12.40 8.39 -6.49
N GLN A 118 -13.42 8.75 -5.73
CA GLN A 118 -13.70 10.14 -5.30
C GLN A 118 -13.76 11.12 -6.48
N GLY A 119 -14.45 10.74 -7.56
CA GLY A 119 -14.64 11.55 -8.76
C GLY A 119 -13.47 11.50 -9.75
N ALA A 120 -12.48 10.61 -9.53
CA ALA A 120 -11.33 10.46 -10.40
C ALA A 120 -11.28 9.07 -11.05
N PRO A 121 -10.99 8.96 -12.36
CA PRO A 121 -10.77 7.68 -13.02
C PRO A 121 -9.64 6.89 -12.35
N ALA A 122 -9.88 5.60 -12.15
CA ALA A 122 -8.96 4.71 -11.48
C ALA A 122 -9.01 3.29 -12.06
N ALA A 123 -7.94 2.52 -11.84
CA ALA A 123 -7.91 1.09 -12.10
C ALA A 123 -7.29 0.36 -10.91
N GLU A 124 -7.97 -0.67 -10.44
CA GLU A 124 -7.42 -1.65 -9.50
C GLU A 124 -6.98 -2.88 -10.28
N SER A 125 -5.78 -3.39 -10.01
CA SER A 125 -5.22 -4.53 -10.72
C SER A 125 -4.49 -5.49 -9.79
N VAL A 126 -4.52 -6.77 -10.16
CA VAL A 126 -3.81 -7.85 -9.46
C VAL A 126 -2.97 -8.60 -10.46
N GLY A 127 -1.74 -8.92 -10.12
CA GLY A 127 -0.85 -9.70 -10.96
C GLY A 127 0.13 -10.54 -10.14
N SER A 128 0.55 -11.66 -10.70
CA SER A 128 1.58 -12.50 -10.10
C SER A 128 2.97 -11.94 -10.39
N VAL A 129 3.86 -11.99 -9.41
CA VAL A 129 5.25 -11.60 -9.53
C VAL A 129 6.11 -12.85 -9.47
N GLN A 130 7.29 -12.82 -10.08
CA GLN A 130 8.25 -13.93 -9.98
C GLN A 130 8.56 -14.23 -8.51
N GLY A 131 8.72 -15.52 -8.19
CA GLY A 131 8.98 -15.95 -6.81
C GLY A 131 7.71 -16.23 -5.98
N GLY A 132 6.51 -16.30 -6.61
CA GLY A 132 5.27 -16.67 -5.92
C GLY A 132 4.61 -15.57 -5.12
N SER A 133 5.02 -14.32 -5.33
CA SER A 133 4.37 -13.14 -4.75
C SER A 133 3.26 -12.63 -5.66
N VAL A 134 2.35 -11.85 -5.09
CA VAL A 134 1.28 -11.15 -5.80
C VAL A 134 1.40 -9.66 -5.58
N LEU A 135 1.15 -8.90 -6.63
CA LEU A 135 1.02 -7.45 -6.62
C LEU A 135 -0.44 -7.08 -6.76
N ARG A 136 -0.98 -6.35 -5.78
CA ARG A 136 -2.24 -5.63 -5.87
C ARG A 136 -1.93 -4.14 -5.95
N GLN A 137 -2.51 -3.43 -6.90
CA GLN A 137 -2.32 -1.99 -7.02
C GLN A 137 -3.63 -1.27 -7.34
N LEU A 138 -3.68 -0.01 -6.97
CA LEU A 138 -4.67 0.97 -7.38
C LEU A 138 -3.92 2.14 -8.01
N VAL A 139 -4.29 2.53 -9.22
CA VAL A 139 -3.80 3.73 -9.90
C VAL A 139 -4.94 4.70 -10.14
N VAL A 140 -4.72 5.98 -9.88
CA VAL A 140 -5.72 7.05 -9.98
C VAL A 140 -5.12 8.23 -10.71
N LEU A 141 -5.90 8.89 -11.58
CA LEU A 141 -5.50 10.13 -12.23
C LEU A 141 -6.58 11.22 -11.99
N LYS A 142 -6.28 12.19 -11.12
CA LYS A 142 -7.14 13.35 -10.84
C LYS A 142 -6.54 14.59 -11.50
N GLY A 143 -7.12 15.02 -12.63
CA GLY A 143 -6.51 16.04 -13.47
C GLY A 143 -5.11 15.61 -13.91
N ARG A 144 -4.09 16.36 -13.52
CA ARG A 144 -2.67 16.03 -13.78
C ARG A 144 -1.99 15.28 -12.61
N ARG A 145 -2.70 15.09 -11.51
CA ARG A 145 -2.19 14.41 -10.32
C ARG A 145 -2.37 12.91 -10.44
N TYR A 146 -1.26 12.20 -10.57
CA TYR A 146 -1.19 10.74 -10.48
C TYR A 146 -1.02 10.32 -9.02
N VAL A 147 -1.78 9.32 -8.59
CA VAL A 147 -1.63 8.65 -7.30
C VAL A 147 -1.64 7.15 -7.52
N SER A 148 -0.75 6.42 -6.88
CA SER A 148 -0.81 4.96 -6.87
C SER A 148 -0.57 4.40 -5.48
N LEU A 149 -1.32 3.33 -5.18
CA LEU A 149 -1.07 2.44 -4.06
C LEU A 149 -0.65 1.09 -4.62
N ALA A 150 0.38 0.49 -4.07
CA ALA A 150 0.83 -0.85 -4.42
C ALA A 150 1.08 -1.66 -3.14
N TYR A 151 0.66 -2.91 -3.18
CA TYR A 151 0.82 -3.88 -2.12
C TYR A 151 1.38 -5.16 -2.71
N LEU A 152 2.55 -5.57 -2.22
CA LEU A 152 3.21 -6.81 -2.61
C LEU A 152 3.24 -7.76 -1.41
N ALA A 153 2.81 -9.00 -1.64
CA ALA A 153 2.70 -10.01 -0.59
C ALA A 153 2.89 -11.43 -1.15
N PRO A 154 3.11 -12.44 -0.30
CA PRO A 154 2.92 -13.84 -0.68
C PRO A 154 1.52 -14.09 -1.24
N ALA A 155 1.34 -15.07 -2.12
CA ALA A 155 0.08 -15.32 -2.83
C ALA A 155 -1.12 -15.58 -1.88
N ASP A 156 -0.87 -16.20 -0.73
CA ASP A 156 -1.86 -16.47 0.32
C ASP A 156 -2.24 -15.25 1.16
N ALA A 157 -1.51 -14.14 1.01
CA ALA A 157 -1.69 -12.88 1.74
C ALA A 157 -2.20 -11.72 0.87
N LEU A 158 -2.82 -12.01 -0.29
CA LEU A 158 -3.37 -10.97 -1.19
C LEU A 158 -4.42 -10.07 -0.49
N ARG A 159 -5.17 -10.62 0.44
CA ARG A 159 -6.19 -9.91 1.22
C ARG A 159 -5.92 -10.11 2.70
N THR A 160 -5.36 -9.09 3.33
CA THR A 160 -5.16 -9.02 4.77
C THR A 160 -5.90 -7.82 5.34
N PRO A 161 -6.19 -7.76 6.63
CA PRO A 161 -6.77 -6.57 7.26
C PRO A 161 -5.93 -5.31 7.03
N GLU A 162 -4.60 -5.47 7.00
CA GLU A 162 -3.67 -4.38 6.74
C GLU A 162 -3.79 -3.88 5.28
N ALA A 163 -3.81 -4.80 4.31
CA ALA A 163 -4.00 -4.44 2.91
C ALA A 163 -5.35 -3.75 2.68
N ASP A 164 -6.42 -4.30 3.25
CA ASP A 164 -7.75 -3.73 3.12
C ASP A 164 -7.84 -2.33 3.72
N ARG A 165 -7.26 -2.10 4.91
CA ARG A 165 -7.21 -0.77 5.51
C ARG A 165 -6.39 0.19 4.67
N PHE A 166 -5.22 -0.22 4.18
CA PHE A 166 -4.37 0.60 3.31
C PHE A 166 -5.14 1.13 2.09
N PHE A 167 -5.80 0.27 1.33
CA PHE A 167 -6.56 0.69 0.16
C PHE A 167 -7.82 1.50 0.49
N LYS A 168 -8.57 1.11 1.54
CA LYS A 168 -9.82 1.78 1.94
C LYS A 168 -9.59 3.15 2.58
N SER A 169 -8.44 3.39 3.19
CA SER A 169 -8.12 4.66 3.85
C SER A 169 -7.75 5.78 2.88
N LEU A 170 -7.58 5.48 1.58
CA LEU A 170 -7.18 6.50 0.60
C LEU A 170 -8.18 7.65 0.57
N ARG A 171 -7.64 8.86 0.74
CA ARG A 171 -8.32 10.13 0.49
C ARG A 171 -7.49 10.92 -0.51
N LEU A 172 -8.09 11.29 -1.63
CA LEU A 172 -7.43 12.15 -2.62
C LEU A 172 -7.49 13.60 -2.15
N GLY A 173 -6.40 14.31 -2.33
CA GLY A 173 -6.34 15.76 -2.12
C GLY A 173 -7.25 16.53 -3.09
N ALA A 174 -7.44 17.81 -2.79
CA ALA A 174 -8.25 18.72 -3.60
C ALA A 174 -7.64 18.94 -5.00
#